data_ca4ae4653bced082636f38ba1ec74721
#
_entry.id   ca4ae4653bced082636f38ba1ec74721
#
_cell.length_a   1.000
_cell.length_b   1.000
_cell.length_c   1.000
_cell.angle_alpha   90.00
_cell.angle_beta   90.00
_cell.angle_gamma   90.00
#
_symmetry.space_group_name_H-M   'P 1'
#
loop_
_entity.id
_entity.type
_entity.pdbx_description
1 polymer ?
#
loop_
_entity_poly.entity_id
_entity_poly.type
_entity_poly.pdbx_seq_one_letter_code
_entity_poly.pdbx_strand_id
1 'polypeptide(L)'
;MKKNISFIPMDSILSKWLYDKLKREPPETACVDELMTGLHELMTGEVSTLMLGAQDGMGSFPGTADDGICVGELSVRPKNRKVMFRGVEVNLTPKEFDILYFLIQNRGEVFTKEQIYRSVWGEDFLLADSNIMAFIRKLRKKIEPNPDAPEYILTIWGIGYKFNDNP
;
A
#
# COMPACT_ATOMS: atom_id res chain seq x y z
N MET A 1 0.25 27.39 4.74
CA MET A 1 1.06 26.17 4.94
C MET A 1 0.26 25.21 5.80
N LYS A 2 -0.16 24.06 5.28
CA LYS A 2 -0.75 22.97 6.09
C LYS A 2 0.40 22.29 6.84
N LYS A 3 0.31 22.16 8.18
CA LYS A 3 1.24 21.34 8.96
C LYS A 3 0.97 19.88 8.66
N ASN A 4 1.99 19.13 8.26
CA ASN A 4 1.86 17.72 7.92
C ASN A 4 1.80 16.78 9.12
N ILE A 5 2.30 17.22 10.29
CA ILE A 5 2.33 16.43 11.53
C ILE A 5 2.03 17.34 12.72
N SER A 6 1.22 16.88 13.65
CA SER A 6 0.97 17.53 14.94
C SER A 6 1.17 16.52 16.07
N PHE A 7 2.02 16.84 17.02
CA PHE A 7 2.22 16.04 18.23
C PHE A 7 1.41 16.64 19.37
N ILE A 8 0.52 15.85 19.95
CA ILE A 8 -0.29 16.22 21.11
C ILE A 8 0.09 15.26 22.23
N PRO A 9 0.68 15.73 23.32
CA PRO A 9 0.96 14.88 24.47
C PRO A 9 -0.37 14.44 25.10
N MET A 10 -0.50 13.15 25.37
CA MET A 10 -1.67 12.57 26.00
C MET A 10 -1.23 11.88 27.29
N ASP A 11 -1.76 12.30 28.41
CA ASP A 11 -1.48 11.69 29.71
C ASP A 11 -2.28 10.39 29.93
N SER A 12 -1.89 9.63 30.94
CA SER A 12 -2.54 8.36 31.27
C SER A 12 -4.01 8.50 31.68
N ILE A 13 -4.40 9.66 32.22
CA ILE A 13 -5.78 9.92 32.64
C ILE A 13 -6.68 10.10 31.42
N LEU A 14 -6.22 10.89 30.45
CA LEU A 14 -6.93 11.13 29.20
C LEU A 14 -7.00 9.84 28.35
N SER A 15 -5.90 9.08 28.28
CA SER A 15 -5.85 7.79 27.58
C SER A 15 -6.86 6.81 28.14
N LYS A 16 -6.92 6.69 29.47
CA LYS A 16 -7.86 5.82 30.17
C LYS A 16 -9.31 6.28 29.98
N TRP A 17 -9.58 7.57 30.11
CA TRP A 17 -10.92 8.12 29.90
C TRP A 17 -11.42 7.85 28.49
N LEU A 18 -10.57 8.06 27.47
CA LEU A 18 -10.92 7.81 26.07
C LEU A 18 -11.18 6.32 25.82
N TYR A 19 -10.34 5.43 26.35
CA TYR A 19 -10.53 3.99 26.29
C TYR A 19 -11.85 3.55 26.90
N ASP A 20 -12.14 4.02 28.13
CA ASP A 20 -13.39 3.68 28.85
C ASP A 20 -14.62 4.23 28.13
N LYS A 21 -14.53 5.40 27.51
CA LYS A 21 -15.61 6.01 26.74
C LYS A 21 -15.91 5.21 25.47
N LEU A 22 -14.89 4.85 24.71
CA LEU A 22 -15.03 4.01 23.50
C LEU A 22 -15.57 2.62 23.81
N LYS A 23 -15.19 2.06 24.96
CA LYS A 23 -15.70 0.75 25.40
C LYS A 23 -17.18 0.76 25.76
N ARG A 24 -17.69 1.88 26.32
CA ARG A 24 -19.10 2.02 26.69
C ARG A 24 -20.01 2.38 25.53
N GLU A 25 -19.52 3.23 24.64
CA GLU A 25 -20.29 3.80 23.54
C GLU A 25 -19.41 3.79 22.26
N PRO A 26 -19.16 2.58 21.69
CA PRO A 26 -18.34 2.51 20.49
C PRO A 26 -19.07 3.17 19.30
N PRO A 27 -18.41 4.08 18.56
CA PRO A 27 -18.96 4.58 17.31
C PRO A 27 -18.97 3.47 16.26
N GLU A 28 -19.93 3.50 15.35
CA GLU A 28 -20.04 2.54 14.25
C GLU A 28 -18.97 2.83 13.15
N THR A 29 -17.71 2.53 13.44
CA THR A 29 -16.61 2.66 12.48
C THR A 29 -15.67 1.46 12.57
N ALA A 30 -15.04 1.11 11.46
CA ALA A 30 -14.11 -0.03 11.38
C ALA A 30 -12.81 0.17 12.20
N CYS A 31 -12.48 1.41 12.58
CA CYS A 31 -11.21 1.74 13.25
C CYS A 31 -11.28 1.70 14.80
N VAL A 32 -12.43 1.39 15.39
CA VAL A 32 -12.61 1.44 16.87
C VAL A 32 -11.75 0.40 17.57
N ASP A 33 -11.74 -0.83 17.06
CA ASP A 33 -10.98 -1.93 17.67
C ASP A 33 -9.47 -1.68 17.62
N GLU A 34 -8.98 -1.13 16.50
CA GLU A 34 -7.57 -0.74 16.35
C GLU A 34 -7.19 0.41 17.28
N LEU A 35 -8.05 1.42 17.42
CA LEU A 35 -7.84 2.53 18.32
C LEU A 35 -7.84 2.06 19.79
N MET A 36 -8.75 1.17 20.16
CA MET A 36 -8.80 0.61 21.51
C MET A 36 -7.56 -0.21 21.83
N THR A 37 -7.07 -1.00 20.88
CA THR A 37 -5.82 -1.76 21.01
C THR A 37 -4.63 -0.83 21.22
N GLY A 38 -4.45 0.18 20.38
CA GLY A 38 -3.38 1.15 20.50
C GLY A 38 -3.42 1.98 21.80
N LEU A 39 -4.63 2.34 22.27
CA LEU A 39 -4.80 3.01 23.57
C LEU A 39 -4.43 2.07 24.73
N HIS A 40 -4.74 0.80 24.63
CA HIS A 40 -4.37 -0.20 25.64
C HIS A 40 -2.84 -0.36 25.71
N GLU A 41 -2.18 -0.53 24.58
CA GLU A 41 -0.71 -0.65 24.48
C GLU A 41 0.00 0.62 25.00
N LEU A 42 -0.58 1.81 24.74
CA LEU A 42 -0.06 3.06 25.29
C LEU A 42 -0.19 3.13 26.81
N MET A 43 -1.32 2.64 27.36
CA MET A 43 -1.56 2.61 28.81
C MET A 43 -0.73 1.56 29.54
N THR A 44 -0.42 0.42 28.91
CA THR A 44 0.44 -0.64 29.46
C THR A 44 1.92 -0.33 29.32
N GLY A 45 2.27 0.69 28.51
CA GLY A 45 3.66 1.06 28.24
C GLY A 45 4.35 0.17 27.19
N GLU A 46 3.61 -0.66 26.48
CA GLU A 46 4.11 -1.46 25.37
C GLU A 46 4.51 -0.58 24.19
N VAL A 47 3.81 0.54 23.98
CA VAL A 47 4.18 1.60 23.05
C VAL A 47 4.30 2.95 23.78
N SER A 48 5.19 3.79 23.30
CA SER A 48 5.39 5.15 23.84
C SER A 48 4.66 6.23 23.07
N THR A 49 4.14 5.90 21.89
CA THR A 49 3.51 6.87 20.97
C THR A 49 2.42 6.19 20.16
N LEU A 50 1.25 6.82 20.11
CA LEU A 50 0.15 6.45 19.22
C LEU A 50 0.00 7.50 18.15
N MET A 51 0.09 7.10 16.87
CA MET A 51 -0.10 8.00 15.73
C MET A 51 -1.52 7.86 15.18
N LEU A 52 -2.23 8.96 15.12
CA LEU A 52 -3.58 9.02 14.56
C LEU A 52 -3.56 9.86 13.28
N GLY A 53 -4.22 9.36 12.24
CA GLY A 53 -4.36 10.05 10.96
C GLY A 53 -5.78 10.07 10.45
N ALA A 54 -6.14 11.11 9.69
CA ALA A 54 -7.42 11.15 9.00
C ALA A 54 -7.41 10.20 7.79
N GLN A 55 -8.46 9.40 7.64
CA GLN A 55 -8.61 8.47 6.51
C GLN A 55 -8.72 9.18 5.14
N ASP A 56 -9.08 10.46 5.13
CA ASP A 56 -9.29 11.25 3.92
C ASP A 56 -8.00 11.76 3.25
N GLY A 57 -6.84 11.44 3.81
CA GLY A 57 -5.54 11.87 3.30
C GLY A 57 -4.58 10.71 3.25
N MET A 58 -4.44 10.10 2.09
CA MET A 58 -3.45 9.07 1.78
C MET A 58 -2.07 9.38 2.34
N GLY A 59 -1.78 8.84 3.52
CA GLY A 59 -0.46 8.80 4.11
C GLY A 59 -0.31 7.45 4.81
N SER A 60 0.49 6.56 4.23
CA SER A 60 0.94 5.36 4.95
C SER A 60 1.72 5.82 6.18
N PHE A 61 1.24 5.49 7.38
CA PHE A 61 1.96 5.82 8.61
C PHE A 61 3.16 4.88 8.76
N PRO A 62 4.38 5.39 8.99
CA PRO A 62 5.50 4.53 9.34
C PRO A 62 5.27 3.96 10.75
N GLY A 63 5.00 2.66 10.85
CA GLY A 63 4.93 1.97 12.14
C GLY A 63 3.72 1.09 12.42
N THR A 64 2.70 1.06 11.57
CA THR A 64 1.69 0.00 11.67
C THR A 64 2.29 -1.30 11.18
N ALA A 65 2.07 -2.39 11.91
CA ALA A 65 2.66 -3.72 11.68
C ALA A 65 2.32 -4.35 10.31
N ASP A 66 1.66 -3.64 9.44
CA ASP A 66 1.32 -4.04 8.08
C ASP A 66 1.88 -2.99 7.09
N ASP A 67 3.17 -3.15 6.73
CA ASP A 67 3.86 -2.32 5.70
C ASP A 67 3.23 -2.50 4.29
N GLY A 68 1.90 -2.47 4.20
CA GLY A 68 1.16 -2.57 2.96
C GLY A 68 1.11 -1.23 2.21
N ILE A 69 1.33 -1.26 0.90
CA ILE A 69 1.11 -0.12 0.01
C ILE A 69 -0.33 -0.20 -0.48
N CYS A 70 -1.13 0.82 -0.17
CA CYS A 70 -2.50 0.93 -0.68
C CYS A 70 -2.59 2.04 -1.72
N VAL A 71 -3.17 1.75 -2.88
CA VAL A 71 -3.44 2.72 -3.95
C VAL A 71 -4.80 2.41 -4.57
N GLY A 72 -5.77 3.29 -4.38
CA GLY A 72 -7.14 3.04 -4.79
C GLY A 72 -7.70 1.76 -4.12
N GLU A 73 -8.21 0.84 -4.91
CA GLU A 73 -8.75 -0.45 -4.45
C GLU A 73 -7.69 -1.58 -4.38
N LEU A 74 -6.42 -1.26 -4.69
CA LEU A 74 -5.30 -2.19 -4.68
C LEU A 74 -4.50 -2.05 -3.39
N SER A 75 -4.25 -3.17 -2.69
CA SER A 75 -3.39 -3.26 -1.52
C SER A 75 -2.31 -4.32 -1.74
N VAL A 76 -1.06 -3.94 -1.53
CA VAL A 76 0.12 -4.80 -1.71
C VAL A 76 0.89 -4.89 -0.41
N ARG A 77 1.05 -6.11 0.12
CA ARG A 77 1.80 -6.40 1.35
C ARG A 77 3.12 -7.08 1.02
N PRO A 78 4.24 -6.37 1.05
CA PRO A 78 5.53 -6.91 0.59
C PRO A 78 6.04 -8.08 1.45
N LYS A 79 5.87 -8.00 2.78
CA LYS A 79 6.41 -9.00 3.73
C LYS A 79 5.90 -10.41 3.45
N ASN A 80 4.63 -10.56 3.12
CA ASN A 80 4.01 -11.84 2.81
C ASN A 80 3.68 -12.02 1.33
N ARG A 81 4.11 -11.08 0.49
CA ARG A 81 3.88 -11.05 -0.97
C ARG A 81 2.39 -11.15 -1.35
N LYS A 82 1.52 -10.62 -0.48
CA LYS A 82 0.08 -10.68 -0.63
C LYS A 82 -0.43 -9.44 -1.38
N VAL A 83 -1.34 -9.66 -2.31
CA VAL A 83 -2.01 -8.60 -3.08
C VAL A 83 -3.51 -8.77 -2.93
N MET A 84 -4.19 -7.66 -2.63
CA MET A 84 -5.65 -7.60 -2.57
C MET A 84 -6.14 -6.58 -3.59
N PHE A 85 -7.20 -6.89 -4.30
CA PHE A 85 -7.91 -5.96 -5.17
C PHE A 85 -9.41 -6.02 -4.86
N ARG A 86 -10.01 -4.88 -4.52
CA ARG A 86 -11.41 -4.79 -4.07
C ARG A 86 -11.72 -5.73 -2.89
N GLY A 87 -10.78 -5.85 -1.95
CA GLY A 87 -10.92 -6.74 -0.79
C GLY A 87 -10.77 -8.23 -1.09
N VAL A 88 -10.51 -8.63 -2.35
CA VAL A 88 -10.29 -10.01 -2.75
C VAL A 88 -8.81 -10.28 -2.98
N GLU A 89 -8.31 -11.40 -2.47
CA GLU A 89 -6.93 -11.80 -2.67
C GLU A 89 -6.65 -12.17 -4.13
N VAL A 90 -5.58 -11.57 -4.68
CA VAL A 90 -5.13 -11.79 -6.06
C VAL A 90 -3.87 -12.65 -6.06
N ASN A 91 -3.96 -13.84 -6.65
CA ASN A 91 -2.83 -14.74 -6.77
C ASN A 91 -1.90 -14.30 -7.91
N LEU A 92 -0.72 -13.79 -7.55
CA LEU A 92 0.36 -13.44 -8.47
C LEU A 92 1.46 -14.48 -8.43
N THR A 93 2.06 -14.75 -9.59
CA THR A 93 3.33 -15.50 -9.63
C THR A 93 4.45 -14.64 -9.03
N PRO A 94 5.59 -15.24 -8.58
CA PRO A 94 6.69 -14.46 -8.00
C PRO A 94 7.15 -13.28 -8.88
N LYS A 95 7.28 -13.49 -10.19
CA LYS A 95 7.71 -12.43 -11.12
C LYS A 95 6.63 -11.38 -11.41
N GLU A 96 5.36 -11.76 -11.43
CA GLU A 96 4.26 -10.79 -11.50
C GLU A 96 4.24 -9.91 -10.26
N PHE A 97 4.45 -10.48 -9.08
CA PHE A 97 4.54 -9.71 -7.84
C PHE A 97 5.73 -8.75 -7.86
N ASP A 98 6.92 -9.23 -8.27
CA ASP A 98 8.14 -8.40 -8.31
C ASP A 98 7.97 -7.20 -9.26
N ILE A 99 7.36 -7.41 -10.43
CA ILE A 99 7.05 -6.33 -11.38
C ILE A 99 6.06 -5.33 -10.77
N LEU A 100 4.96 -5.82 -10.19
CA LEU A 100 3.96 -4.97 -9.57
C LEU A 100 4.58 -4.16 -8.43
N TYR A 101 5.35 -4.81 -7.57
CA TYR A 101 5.99 -4.18 -6.43
C TYR A 101 7.01 -3.12 -6.84
N PHE A 102 7.83 -3.40 -7.85
CA PHE A 102 8.74 -2.41 -8.42
C PHE A 102 8.01 -1.18 -8.95
N LEU A 103 6.95 -1.38 -9.74
CA LEU A 103 6.20 -0.28 -10.34
C LEU A 103 5.44 0.55 -9.29
N ILE A 104 4.83 -0.09 -8.28
CA ILE A 104 4.06 0.62 -7.25
C ILE A 104 4.94 1.39 -6.27
N GLN A 105 6.16 0.90 -6.00
CA GLN A 105 7.14 1.66 -5.22
C GLN A 105 7.61 2.94 -5.93
N ASN A 106 7.66 2.92 -7.25
CA ASN A 106 8.08 4.03 -8.10
C ASN A 106 6.89 4.63 -8.88
N ARG A 107 5.74 4.69 -8.22
CA ARG A 107 4.52 5.23 -8.84
C ARG A 107 4.74 6.65 -9.34
N GLY A 108 4.15 6.97 -10.49
CA GLY A 108 4.33 8.24 -11.16
C GLY A 108 5.53 8.28 -12.12
N GLU A 109 6.48 7.37 -12.00
CA GLU A 109 7.67 7.29 -12.87
C GLU A 109 7.44 6.35 -14.05
N VAL A 110 8.07 6.67 -15.19
CA VAL A 110 8.01 5.88 -16.43
C VAL A 110 9.24 5.02 -16.54
N PHE A 111 9.05 3.72 -16.72
CA PHE A 111 10.14 2.76 -16.91
C PHE A 111 10.08 2.07 -18.26
N THR A 112 11.23 1.94 -18.91
CA THR A 112 11.35 1.14 -20.13
C THR A 112 11.23 -0.36 -19.80
N LYS A 113 10.98 -1.18 -20.81
CA LYS A 113 10.93 -2.64 -20.65
C LYS A 113 12.24 -3.19 -20.09
N GLU A 114 13.36 -2.65 -20.53
CA GLU A 114 14.71 -3.01 -20.10
C GLU A 114 14.94 -2.66 -18.62
N GLN A 115 14.49 -1.48 -18.19
CA GLN A 115 14.61 -1.07 -16.79
C GLN A 115 13.78 -1.97 -15.84
N ILE A 116 12.53 -2.26 -16.22
CA ILE A 116 11.68 -3.20 -15.46
C ILE A 116 12.34 -4.59 -15.42
N TYR A 117 12.87 -5.05 -16.55
CA TYR A 117 13.52 -6.34 -16.63
C TYR A 117 14.73 -6.43 -15.69
N ARG A 118 15.67 -5.47 -15.79
CA ARG A 118 16.87 -5.41 -14.95
C ARG A 118 16.53 -5.36 -13.47
N SER A 119 15.52 -4.58 -13.10
CA SER A 119 15.10 -4.46 -11.67
C SER A 119 14.56 -5.75 -11.09
N VAL A 120 13.94 -6.62 -11.90
CA VAL A 120 13.27 -7.83 -11.44
C VAL A 120 14.12 -9.10 -11.63
N TRP A 121 15.02 -9.13 -12.64
CA TRP A 121 15.84 -10.31 -12.95
C TRP A 121 17.35 -10.11 -12.71
N GLY A 122 17.80 -8.86 -12.50
CA GLY A 122 19.22 -8.53 -12.37
C GLY A 122 19.91 -8.30 -13.75
N GLU A 123 21.19 -7.94 -13.69
CA GLU A 123 21.94 -7.55 -14.90
C GLU A 123 22.39 -8.73 -15.78
N ASP A 124 22.44 -9.94 -15.25
CA ASP A 124 23.08 -11.10 -15.90
C ASP A 124 22.23 -11.80 -16.96
N PHE A 125 21.06 -11.29 -17.30
CA PHE A 125 20.22 -11.95 -18.29
C PHE A 125 20.26 -11.24 -19.64
N LEU A 126 20.82 -11.90 -20.65
CA LEU A 126 20.80 -11.48 -22.04
C LEU A 126 19.35 -11.28 -22.52
N LEU A 127 19.10 -10.15 -23.13
CA LEU A 127 17.85 -9.58 -23.66
C LEU A 127 17.02 -10.49 -24.60
N ALA A 128 17.26 -11.79 -24.62
CA ALA A 128 16.77 -12.66 -25.68
C ALA A 128 15.25 -12.86 -25.71
N ASP A 129 14.50 -12.71 -24.60
CA ASP A 129 13.03 -12.82 -24.64
C ASP A 129 12.37 -12.23 -23.38
N SER A 130 12.66 -10.98 -23.08
CA SER A 130 11.96 -10.31 -21.98
C SER A 130 10.50 -10.04 -22.37
N ASN A 131 9.64 -11.00 -22.11
CA ASN A 131 8.22 -10.87 -22.40
C ASN A 131 7.50 -10.00 -21.35
N ILE A 132 8.11 -8.84 -21.00
CA ILE A 132 7.52 -7.87 -20.06
C ILE A 132 6.08 -7.53 -20.47
N MET A 133 5.82 -7.41 -21.77
CA MET A 133 4.46 -7.16 -22.28
C MET A 133 3.46 -8.25 -21.86
N ALA A 134 3.88 -9.52 -21.85
CA ALA A 134 3.02 -10.62 -21.43
C ALA A 134 2.78 -10.59 -19.91
N PHE A 135 3.79 -10.24 -19.11
CA PHE A 135 3.62 -10.04 -17.66
C PHE A 135 2.69 -8.87 -17.35
N ILE A 136 2.87 -7.73 -18.01
CA ILE A 136 1.97 -6.57 -17.85
C ILE A 136 0.54 -6.94 -18.24
N ARG A 137 0.33 -7.67 -19.36
CA ARG A 137 -0.99 -8.13 -19.75
C ARG A 137 -1.63 -9.07 -18.72
N LYS A 138 -0.83 -9.98 -18.13
CA LYS A 138 -1.29 -10.89 -17.07
C LYS A 138 -1.64 -10.13 -15.80
N LEU A 139 -0.80 -9.17 -15.39
CA LEU A 139 -1.07 -8.30 -14.25
C LEU A 139 -2.36 -7.53 -14.44
N ARG A 140 -2.54 -6.84 -15.57
CA ARG A 140 -3.75 -6.09 -15.88
C ARG A 140 -5.01 -6.94 -15.76
N LYS A 141 -5.00 -8.18 -16.25
CA LYS A 141 -6.13 -9.10 -16.11
C LYS A 141 -6.50 -9.43 -14.67
N LYS A 142 -5.57 -9.24 -13.73
CA LYS A 142 -5.75 -9.59 -12.32
C LYS A 142 -6.05 -8.39 -11.42
N ILE A 143 -5.54 -7.20 -11.76
CA ILE A 143 -5.60 -6.02 -10.88
C ILE A 143 -6.30 -4.81 -11.49
N GLU A 144 -6.68 -4.86 -12.78
CA GLU A 144 -7.39 -3.75 -13.41
C GLU A 144 -8.90 -4.00 -13.43
N PRO A 145 -9.73 -2.96 -13.22
CA PRO A 145 -11.17 -3.06 -13.45
C PRO A 145 -11.51 -3.46 -14.88
N ASN A 146 -10.76 -2.88 -15.84
CA ASN A 146 -10.82 -3.21 -17.26
C ASN A 146 -9.39 -3.33 -17.82
N PRO A 147 -8.91 -4.55 -18.17
CA PRO A 147 -7.56 -4.75 -18.70
C PRO A 147 -7.25 -4.03 -20.01
N ASP A 148 -8.28 -3.72 -20.81
CA ASP A 148 -8.14 -3.03 -22.10
C ASP A 148 -8.15 -1.50 -21.95
N ALA A 149 -8.66 -0.99 -20.82
CA ALA A 149 -8.59 0.41 -20.42
C ALA A 149 -7.97 0.50 -19.01
N PRO A 150 -6.65 0.27 -18.87
CA PRO A 150 -5.99 0.15 -17.57
C PRO A 150 -5.94 1.48 -16.84
N GLU A 151 -6.22 1.44 -15.52
CA GLU A 151 -6.19 2.56 -14.60
C GLU A 151 -4.93 2.56 -13.72
N TYR A 152 -4.40 1.39 -13.36
CA TYR A 152 -3.23 1.23 -12.48
C TYR A 152 -1.91 1.19 -13.24
N ILE A 153 -1.79 0.31 -14.26
CA ILE A 153 -0.55 0.17 -15.03
C ILE A 153 -0.76 0.78 -16.42
N LEU A 154 -0.30 2.01 -16.59
CA LEU A 154 -0.44 2.76 -17.83
C LEU A 154 0.64 2.39 -18.85
N THR A 155 0.30 2.41 -20.15
CA THR A 155 1.26 2.33 -21.24
C THR A 155 1.64 3.74 -21.69
N ILE A 156 2.92 4.05 -21.67
CA ILE A 156 3.46 5.26 -22.25
C ILE A 156 4.04 4.88 -23.61
N TRP A 157 3.31 5.22 -24.65
CA TRP A 157 3.60 4.80 -26.01
C TRP A 157 5.02 5.22 -26.46
N GLY A 158 5.74 4.28 -27.05
CA GLY A 158 7.13 4.49 -27.48
C GLY A 158 8.18 4.47 -26.36
N ILE A 159 7.77 4.44 -25.07
CA ILE A 159 8.69 4.50 -23.91
C ILE A 159 8.60 3.23 -23.07
N GLY A 160 7.44 2.95 -22.45
CA GLY A 160 7.33 1.83 -21.53
C GLY A 160 6.05 1.86 -20.69
N TYR A 161 6.18 1.64 -19.38
CA TYR A 161 5.07 1.53 -18.44
C TYR A 161 5.27 2.43 -17.23
N LYS A 162 4.16 2.86 -16.66
CA LYS A 162 4.09 3.67 -15.46
C LYS A 162 3.00 3.11 -14.55
N PHE A 163 3.23 3.05 -13.24
CA PHE A 163 2.16 2.88 -12.28
C PHE A 163 1.50 4.24 -12.01
N ASN A 164 0.18 4.29 -12.12
CA ASN A 164 -0.59 5.51 -11.90
C ASN A 164 -0.53 5.90 -10.41
N ASP A 165 -0.26 7.15 -10.15
CA ASP A 165 -0.23 7.72 -8.79
C ASP A 165 -1.64 8.04 -8.25
N ASN A 166 -2.64 8.20 -9.16
CA ASN A 166 -4.04 8.45 -8.85
C ASN A 166 -4.95 7.61 -9.78
N PRO A 167 -5.08 6.29 -9.56
CA PRO A 167 -5.96 5.41 -10.35
C PRO A 167 -7.43 5.63 -10.03
#